data_0eedaba0952912bb9cb1ee9013fc2220
#
_entry.id   0eedaba0952912bb9cb1ee9013fc2220
#
_cell.length_a   1.000
_cell.length_b   1.000
_cell.length_c   1.000
_cell.angle_alpha   90.00
_cell.angle_beta   90.00
_cell.angle_gamma   90.00
#
_symmetry.space_group_name_H-M   'P 1'
#
loop_
_entity.id
_entity.type
_entity.pdbx_description
1 polymer ?
#
loop_
_entity_poly.entity_id
_entity_poly.type
_entity_poly.pdbx_seq_one_letter_code
_entity_poly.pdbx_strand_id
1 'polypeptide(L)'
;MACVGIGNGMMFAYVPFLLAKGDSPPWVAGAAVTALAFGGLAGCVVAGPVIRRVGHARAFSCSMALVLLSAFLIALGFHPLLWVFARGVYGAAGNINFIISLSWLNHASANSWRGKAMSVFYMVYVIAIGLGAWLFGQIPADGNLAPLLTIFFTTMAILPIGLTRLPNPPPPAKVSVDVPMVWRNSPVAFVGVLAAGGLSMAVQGFTPIYAAANAVSQGDVALLMLVMQFGLIFIQYPMGVLSDRIDRRIVLILVCVLIAAAAVVALSVSFANLILLMLVFAVFAGAVETVYSIANAHANDRTAPADFVPLASTLLMCWSIAATIIPLSITLLTPVFGPKTFIYAAMGTALAYAAFVAMRLKFRETVPPHLRENFEMKSAQMPNAGAMVEGDPVAGDIRQL
;
A
#
# COMPACT_ATOMS: atom_id res chain seq x y z
N MET A 1 -1.02 -14.31 6.22
CA MET A 1 -0.55 -12.99 5.72
C MET A 1 0.85 -12.62 6.22
N ALA A 2 1.29 -13.03 7.42
CA ALA A 2 2.68 -12.77 7.85
C ALA A 2 3.72 -13.32 6.85
N CYS A 3 3.59 -14.58 6.43
CA CYS A 3 4.51 -15.16 5.43
C CYS A 3 4.48 -14.38 4.11
N VAL A 4 3.29 -13.99 3.63
CA VAL A 4 3.18 -13.15 2.41
C VAL A 4 3.86 -11.80 2.59
N GLY A 5 3.67 -11.17 3.76
CA GLY A 5 4.32 -9.89 4.09
C GLY A 5 5.84 -9.98 4.10
N ILE A 6 6.41 -11.06 4.68
CA ILE A 6 7.87 -11.29 4.67
C ILE A 6 8.40 -11.41 3.24
N GLY A 7 7.76 -12.24 2.40
CA GLY A 7 8.13 -12.36 0.98
C GLY A 7 8.04 -11.03 0.22
N ASN A 8 6.95 -10.28 0.45
CA ASN A 8 6.76 -8.96 -0.16
C ASN A 8 7.85 -7.97 0.26
N GLY A 9 8.13 -7.87 1.56
CA GLY A 9 9.15 -6.96 2.09
C GLY A 9 10.54 -7.25 1.54
N MET A 10 10.88 -8.52 1.44
CA MET A 10 12.14 -8.96 0.84
C MET A 10 12.23 -8.53 -0.63
N MET A 11 11.18 -8.75 -1.44
CA MET A 11 11.14 -8.36 -2.85
C MET A 11 11.05 -6.84 -3.06
N PHE A 12 10.45 -6.09 -2.12
CA PHE A 12 10.41 -4.63 -2.18
C PHE A 12 11.79 -4.00 -1.94
N ALA A 13 12.64 -4.63 -1.14
CA ALA A 13 14.02 -4.20 -0.93
C ALA A 13 14.95 -4.71 -2.05
N TYR A 14 14.91 -6.01 -2.33
CA TYR A 14 15.83 -6.72 -3.23
C TYR A 14 15.79 -6.19 -4.66
N VAL A 15 14.61 -6.16 -5.30
CA VAL A 15 14.52 -5.88 -6.74
C VAL A 15 14.94 -4.45 -7.09
N PRO A 16 14.41 -3.40 -6.45
CA PRO A 16 14.84 -2.03 -6.76
C PRO A 16 16.31 -1.77 -6.42
N PHE A 17 16.81 -2.34 -5.31
CA PHE A 17 18.20 -2.20 -4.88
C PHE A 17 19.17 -2.81 -5.90
N LEU A 18 18.95 -4.07 -6.32
CA LEU A 18 19.84 -4.72 -7.26
C LEU A 18 19.80 -4.11 -8.65
N LEU A 19 18.61 -3.74 -9.14
CA LEU A 19 18.49 -3.04 -10.43
C LEU A 19 19.18 -1.68 -10.42
N ALA A 20 19.20 -0.99 -9.28
CA ALA A 20 19.87 0.31 -9.14
C ALA A 20 21.39 0.18 -8.95
N LYS A 21 21.86 -0.94 -8.34
CA LYS A 21 23.29 -1.21 -8.09
C LYS A 21 23.98 -1.84 -9.29
N GLY A 22 23.25 -2.60 -10.11
CA GLY A 22 23.82 -3.32 -11.26
C GLY A 22 24.06 -2.43 -12.47
N ASP A 23 24.60 -3.02 -13.55
CA ASP A 23 24.92 -2.35 -14.82
C ASP A 23 23.68 -2.01 -15.67
N SER A 24 22.49 -2.11 -15.10
CA SER A 24 21.24 -1.80 -15.80
C SER A 24 21.08 -0.29 -15.98
N PRO A 25 20.47 0.16 -17.10
CA PRO A 25 20.13 1.58 -17.25
C PRO A 25 19.30 2.09 -16.04
N PRO A 26 19.58 3.30 -15.52
CA PRO A 26 18.96 3.80 -14.29
C PRO A 26 17.42 3.81 -14.27
N TRP A 27 16.79 3.91 -15.45
CA TRP A 27 15.33 3.89 -15.58
C TRP A 27 14.69 2.51 -15.29
N VAL A 28 15.46 1.41 -15.40
CA VAL A 28 14.92 0.04 -15.24
C VAL A 28 14.44 -0.21 -13.82
N ALA A 29 15.18 0.29 -12.81
CA ALA A 29 14.76 0.16 -11.42
C ALA A 29 13.43 0.89 -11.16
N GLY A 30 13.26 2.11 -11.67
CA GLY A 30 12.00 2.85 -11.60
C GLY A 30 10.87 2.17 -12.40
N ALA A 31 11.19 1.59 -13.56
CA ALA A 31 10.24 0.81 -14.36
C ALA A 31 9.72 -0.41 -13.59
N ALA A 32 10.56 -1.07 -12.80
CA ALA A 32 10.14 -2.20 -11.96
C ALA A 32 9.16 -1.76 -10.86
N VAL A 33 9.34 -0.57 -10.27
CA VAL A 33 8.38 0.04 -9.32
C VAL A 33 7.06 0.36 -10.02
N THR A 34 7.13 0.99 -11.19
CA THR A 34 5.95 1.34 -12.00
C THR A 34 5.19 0.09 -12.44
N ALA A 35 5.90 -0.95 -12.90
CA ALA A 35 5.30 -2.21 -13.31
C ALA A 35 4.58 -2.92 -12.16
N LEU A 36 5.14 -2.90 -10.95
CA LEU A 36 4.49 -3.42 -9.75
C LEU A 36 3.14 -2.73 -9.50
N ALA A 37 3.12 -1.40 -9.55
CA ALA A 37 1.92 -0.61 -9.32
C ALA A 37 0.87 -0.81 -10.43
N PHE A 38 1.30 -0.82 -11.69
CA PHE A 38 0.43 -1.12 -12.84
C PHE A 38 -0.17 -2.52 -12.75
N GLY A 39 0.65 -3.52 -12.40
CA GLY A 39 0.17 -4.86 -12.11
C GLY A 39 -0.86 -4.86 -10.99
N GLY A 40 -0.60 -4.13 -9.90
CA GLY A 40 -1.54 -3.96 -8.80
C GLY A 40 -2.89 -3.40 -9.25
N LEU A 41 -2.91 -2.39 -10.11
CA LEU A 41 -4.12 -1.85 -10.73
C LEU A 41 -4.87 -2.92 -11.54
N ALA A 42 -4.15 -3.66 -12.39
CA ALA A 42 -4.73 -4.77 -13.16
C ALA A 42 -5.32 -5.85 -12.23
N GLY A 43 -4.62 -6.18 -11.15
CA GLY A 43 -5.09 -7.11 -10.11
C GLY A 43 -6.40 -6.68 -9.47
N CYS A 44 -6.57 -5.39 -9.15
CA CYS A 44 -7.81 -4.84 -8.61
C CYS A 44 -9.00 -5.06 -9.57
N VAL A 45 -8.79 -4.84 -10.86
CA VAL A 45 -9.83 -4.99 -11.88
C VAL A 45 -10.20 -6.47 -12.09
N VAL A 46 -9.19 -7.35 -12.11
CA VAL A 46 -9.35 -8.77 -12.46
C VAL A 46 -9.81 -9.61 -11.26
N ALA A 47 -9.53 -9.18 -10.02
CA ALA A 47 -9.83 -9.96 -8.81
C ALA A 47 -11.30 -10.39 -8.72
N GLY A 48 -12.24 -9.46 -8.87
CA GLY A 48 -13.68 -9.75 -8.78
C GLY A 48 -14.16 -10.80 -9.80
N PRO A 49 -13.92 -10.63 -11.10
CA PRO A 49 -14.22 -11.63 -12.13
C PRO A 49 -13.60 -13.01 -11.85
N VAL A 50 -12.33 -13.07 -11.45
CA VAL A 50 -11.64 -14.33 -11.13
C VAL A 50 -12.29 -15.02 -9.94
N ILE A 51 -12.52 -14.29 -8.83
CA ILE A 51 -13.15 -14.84 -7.63
C ILE A 51 -14.56 -15.37 -7.94
N ARG A 52 -15.35 -14.64 -8.71
CA ARG A 52 -16.69 -15.11 -9.11
C ARG A 52 -16.66 -16.39 -9.94
N ARG A 53 -15.62 -16.55 -10.79
CA ARG A 53 -15.51 -17.72 -11.68
C ARG A 53 -15.03 -18.99 -10.97
N VAL A 54 -14.01 -18.87 -10.10
CA VAL A 54 -13.32 -20.04 -9.54
C VAL A 54 -13.44 -20.16 -8.02
N GLY A 55 -14.02 -19.16 -7.33
CA GLY A 55 -14.11 -19.07 -5.88
C GLY A 55 -12.82 -18.57 -5.22
N HIS A 56 -12.91 -18.18 -3.95
CA HIS A 56 -11.82 -17.54 -3.20
C HIS A 56 -10.58 -18.43 -3.07
N ALA A 57 -10.74 -19.72 -2.66
CA ALA A 57 -9.60 -20.59 -2.40
C ALA A 57 -8.80 -20.91 -3.66
N ARG A 58 -9.45 -21.16 -4.79
CA ARG A 58 -8.76 -21.42 -6.05
C ARG A 58 -8.11 -20.14 -6.60
N ALA A 59 -8.81 -19.01 -6.52
CA ALA A 59 -8.26 -17.70 -6.92
C ALA A 59 -7.01 -17.36 -6.10
N PHE A 60 -7.04 -17.61 -4.77
CA PHE A 60 -5.87 -17.46 -3.90
C PHE A 60 -4.70 -18.35 -4.35
N SER A 61 -4.94 -19.64 -4.54
CA SER A 61 -3.88 -20.59 -4.95
C SER A 61 -3.28 -20.21 -6.30
N CYS A 62 -4.11 -19.83 -7.29
CA CYS A 62 -3.62 -19.40 -8.60
C CYS A 62 -2.79 -18.10 -8.51
N SER A 63 -3.25 -17.12 -7.74
CA SER A 63 -2.50 -15.88 -7.59
C SER A 63 -1.21 -16.08 -6.80
N MET A 64 -1.18 -16.96 -5.77
CA MET A 64 0.07 -17.33 -5.11
C MET A 64 1.02 -18.06 -6.06
N ALA A 65 0.53 -18.94 -6.94
CA ALA A 65 1.34 -19.55 -7.97
C ALA A 65 1.97 -18.52 -8.92
N LEU A 66 1.25 -17.45 -9.27
CA LEU A 66 1.82 -16.34 -10.07
C LEU A 66 2.90 -15.56 -9.30
N VAL A 67 2.74 -15.38 -7.97
CA VAL A 67 3.81 -14.80 -7.11
C VAL A 67 5.05 -15.70 -7.14
N LEU A 68 4.88 -17.02 -6.99
CA LEU A 68 5.98 -18.00 -7.06
C LEU A 68 6.69 -17.95 -8.41
N LEU A 69 5.94 -17.96 -9.50
CA LEU A 69 6.50 -17.87 -10.86
C LEU A 69 7.25 -16.55 -11.07
N SER A 70 6.73 -15.44 -10.58
CA SER A 70 7.39 -14.14 -10.67
C SER A 70 8.71 -14.12 -9.90
N ALA A 71 8.73 -14.67 -8.68
CA ALA A 71 9.95 -14.79 -7.88
C ALA A 71 10.96 -15.73 -8.53
N PHE A 72 10.49 -16.81 -9.13
CA PHE A 72 11.32 -17.75 -9.88
C PHE A 72 11.94 -17.10 -11.12
N LEU A 73 11.18 -16.32 -11.91
CA LEU A 73 11.70 -15.59 -13.06
C LEU A 73 12.79 -14.59 -12.65
N ILE A 74 12.63 -13.94 -11.48
CA ILE A 74 13.65 -13.05 -10.93
C ILE A 74 14.89 -13.85 -10.51
N ALA A 75 14.72 -15.04 -9.90
CA ALA A 75 15.82 -15.91 -9.49
C ALA A 75 16.66 -16.42 -10.68
N LEU A 76 16.06 -16.58 -11.86
CA LEU A 76 16.78 -16.99 -13.06
C LEU A 76 17.77 -15.94 -13.59
N GLY A 77 17.57 -14.66 -13.27
CA GLY A 77 18.55 -13.60 -13.48
C GLY A 77 18.87 -13.26 -14.95
N PHE A 78 18.07 -13.69 -15.92
CA PHE A 78 18.44 -13.61 -17.35
C PHE A 78 18.56 -12.19 -17.91
N HIS A 79 17.62 -11.31 -17.58
CA HIS A 79 17.58 -9.96 -18.15
C HIS A 79 16.76 -8.98 -17.29
N PRO A 80 17.24 -7.74 -17.09
CA PRO A 80 16.54 -6.75 -16.26
C PRO A 80 15.08 -6.48 -16.68
N LEU A 81 14.77 -6.50 -17.99
CA LEU A 81 13.39 -6.32 -18.47
C LEU A 81 12.47 -7.48 -18.09
N LEU A 82 13.01 -8.70 -17.93
CA LEU A 82 12.24 -9.83 -17.40
C LEU A 82 11.85 -9.58 -15.93
N TRP A 83 12.71 -8.92 -15.17
CA TRP A 83 12.37 -8.52 -13.80
C TRP A 83 11.27 -7.47 -13.77
N VAL A 84 11.27 -6.50 -14.70
CA VAL A 84 10.18 -5.51 -14.84
C VAL A 84 8.85 -6.22 -15.13
N PHE A 85 8.83 -7.16 -16.08
CA PHE A 85 7.64 -7.96 -16.37
C PHE A 85 7.19 -8.79 -15.17
N ALA A 86 8.11 -9.52 -14.54
CA ALA A 86 7.84 -10.32 -13.35
C ALA A 86 7.26 -9.46 -12.20
N ARG A 87 7.76 -8.22 -12.01
CA ARG A 87 7.21 -7.27 -11.02
C ARG A 87 5.76 -6.87 -11.33
N GLY A 88 5.41 -6.71 -12.61
CA GLY A 88 4.01 -6.46 -13.01
C GLY A 88 3.09 -7.63 -12.64
N VAL A 89 3.50 -8.86 -12.98
CA VAL A 89 2.75 -10.08 -12.61
C VAL A 89 2.66 -10.23 -11.08
N TYR A 90 3.76 -9.97 -10.37
CA TYR A 90 3.83 -9.98 -8.91
C TYR A 90 2.83 -8.99 -8.29
N GLY A 91 2.77 -7.76 -8.80
CA GLY A 91 1.83 -6.74 -8.34
C GLY A 91 0.37 -7.16 -8.53
N ALA A 92 0.03 -7.70 -9.70
CA ALA A 92 -1.32 -8.18 -9.99
C ALA A 92 -1.72 -9.31 -9.03
N ALA A 93 -0.87 -10.31 -8.89
CA ALA A 93 -1.11 -11.46 -8.03
C ALA A 93 -1.18 -11.07 -6.55
N GLY A 94 -0.29 -10.18 -6.09
CA GLY A 94 -0.25 -9.68 -4.73
C GLY A 94 -1.55 -8.95 -4.34
N ASN A 95 -2.07 -8.09 -5.22
CA ASN A 95 -3.35 -7.40 -4.97
C ASN A 95 -4.54 -8.36 -4.95
N ILE A 96 -4.60 -9.33 -5.86
CA ILE A 96 -5.65 -10.37 -5.83
C ILE A 96 -5.63 -11.12 -4.49
N ASN A 97 -4.45 -11.54 -4.02
CA ASN A 97 -4.28 -12.21 -2.73
C ASN A 97 -4.72 -11.36 -1.56
N PHE A 98 -4.39 -10.07 -1.58
CA PHE A 98 -4.76 -9.14 -0.52
C PHE A 98 -6.29 -8.96 -0.44
N ILE A 99 -6.95 -8.77 -1.58
CA ILE A 99 -8.42 -8.67 -1.69
C ILE A 99 -9.09 -9.94 -1.16
N ILE A 100 -8.61 -11.13 -1.54
CA ILE A 100 -9.16 -12.40 -1.08
C ILE A 100 -9.01 -12.56 0.43
N SER A 101 -7.82 -12.26 0.97
CA SER A 101 -7.53 -12.38 2.40
C SER A 101 -8.41 -11.46 3.24
N LEU A 102 -8.63 -10.23 2.78
CA LEU A 102 -9.54 -9.28 3.42
C LEU A 102 -10.99 -9.76 3.34
N SER A 103 -11.42 -10.30 2.22
CA SER A 103 -12.77 -10.85 2.05
C SER A 103 -13.03 -11.98 3.05
N TRP A 104 -12.08 -12.91 3.19
CA TRP A 104 -12.21 -13.99 4.20
C TRP A 104 -12.24 -13.46 5.62
N LEU A 105 -11.33 -12.56 5.97
CA LEU A 105 -11.26 -12.00 7.31
C LEU A 105 -12.54 -11.23 7.65
N ASN A 106 -13.04 -10.43 6.71
CA ASN A 106 -14.28 -9.67 6.89
C ASN A 106 -15.49 -10.60 7.14
N HIS A 107 -15.60 -11.67 6.34
CA HIS A 107 -16.70 -12.64 6.48
C HIS A 107 -16.60 -13.47 7.76
N ALA A 108 -15.39 -13.84 8.17
CA ALA A 108 -15.17 -14.63 9.39
C ALA A 108 -15.26 -13.81 10.69
N SER A 109 -15.28 -12.48 10.59
CA SER A 109 -15.26 -11.58 11.76
C SER A 109 -16.66 -11.14 12.15
N ALA A 110 -17.03 -11.34 13.43
CA ALA A 110 -18.27 -10.79 13.98
C ALA A 110 -18.24 -9.24 13.92
N ASN A 111 -19.39 -8.63 13.73
CA ASN A 111 -19.53 -7.16 13.59
C ASN A 111 -18.91 -6.38 14.75
N SER A 112 -19.00 -6.91 15.98
CA SER A 112 -18.51 -6.25 17.20
C SER A 112 -17.00 -6.12 17.29
N TRP A 113 -16.20 -6.93 16.57
CA TRP A 113 -14.75 -6.91 16.63
C TRP A 113 -14.05 -6.83 15.25
N ARG A 114 -14.84 -6.72 14.18
CA ARG A 114 -14.35 -6.69 12.79
C ARG A 114 -13.28 -5.61 12.56
N GLY A 115 -13.51 -4.40 13.03
CA GLY A 115 -12.54 -3.30 12.91
C GLY A 115 -11.21 -3.62 13.61
N LYS A 116 -11.26 -4.25 14.81
CA LYS A 116 -10.05 -4.68 15.53
C LYS A 116 -9.30 -5.76 14.75
N ALA A 117 -10.01 -6.75 14.19
CA ALA A 117 -9.41 -7.81 13.38
C ALA A 117 -8.70 -7.25 12.15
N MET A 118 -9.32 -6.29 11.45
CA MET A 118 -8.72 -5.62 10.30
C MET A 118 -7.47 -4.83 10.68
N SER A 119 -7.49 -4.10 11.80
CA SER A 119 -6.33 -3.36 12.29
C SER A 119 -5.17 -4.27 12.68
N VAL A 120 -5.44 -5.40 13.35
CA VAL A 120 -4.42 -6.41 13.70
C VAL A 120 -3.84 -7.04 12.43
N PHE A 121 -4.69 -7.40 11.47
CA PHE A 121 -4.26 -7.93 10.18
C PHE A 121 -3.30 -6.96 9.46
N TYR A 122 -3.65 -5.68 9.43
CA TYR A 122 -2.79 -4.66 8.82
C TYR A 122 -1.46 -4.50 9.55
N MET A 123 -1.48 -4.41 10.89
CA MET A 123 -0.24 -4.33 11.68
C MET A 123 0.68 -5.54 11.45
N VAL A 124 0.12 -6.76 11.49
CA VAL A 124 0.89 -7.98 11.22
C VAL A 124 1.51 -7.94 9.83
N TYR A 125 0.76 -7.48 8.84
CA TYR A 125 1.26 -7.38 7.47
C TYR A 125 2.38 -6.35 7.33
N VAL A 126 2.22 -5.15 7.91
CA VAL A 126 3.24 -4.08 7.88
C VAL A 126 4.53 -4.51 8.58
N ILE A 127 4.40 -5.11 9.78
CA ILE A 127 5.57 -5.64 10.52
C ILE A 127 6.26 -6.74 9.71
N ALA A 128 5.50 -7.62 9.09
CA ALA A 128 6.03 -8.69 8.26
C ALA A 128 6.78 -8.17 7.03
N ILE A 129 6.29 -7.11 6.37
CA ILE A 129 7.01 -6.41 5.30
C ILE A 129 8.34 -5.87 5.82
N GLY A 130 8.34 -5.20 6.97
CA GLY A 130 9.57 -4.69 7.58
C GLY A 130 10.58 -5.80 7.89
N LEU A 131 10.12 -6.90 8.49
CA LEU A 131 10.97 -8.07 8.76
C LEU A 131 11.51 -8.70 7.48
N GLY A 132 10.71 -8.79 6.42
CA GLY A 132 11.16 -9.29 5.13
C GLY A 132 12.24 -8.40 4.51
N ALA A 133 12.06 -7.09 4.56
CA ALA A 133 13.07 -6.14 4.11
C ALA A 133 14.36 -6.26 4.93
N TRP A 134 14.27 -6.39 6.26
CA TRP A 134 15.40 -6.59 7.13
C TRP A 134 16.14 -7.91 6.84
N LEU A 135 15.41 -9.01 6.64
CA LEU A 135 15.99 -10.31 6.26
C LEU A 135 16.81 -10.22 4.97
N PHE A 136 16.41 -9.40 4.01
CA PHE A 136 17.23 -9.15 2.82
C PHE A 136 18.61 -8.62 3.19
N GLY A 137 18.74 -7.79 4.22
CA GLY A 137 20.05 -7.29 4.70
C GLY A 137 20.94 -8.34 5.39
N GLN A 138 20.39 -9.49 5.79
CA GLN A 138 21.10 -10.57 6.49
C GLN A 138 21.63 -11.68 5.55
N ILE A 139 21.30 -11.62 4.27
CA ILE A 139 21.69 -12.62 3.27
C ILE A 139 22.63 -12.01 2.24
N PRO A 140 23.45 -12.82 1.52
CA PRO A 140 24.28 -12.29 0.44
C PRO A 140 23.48 -11.55 -0.62
N ALA A 141 23.94 -10.37 -1.04
CA ALA A 141 23.33 -9.60 -2.11
C ALA A 141 23.43 -10.34 -3.46
N ASP A 142 24.60 -10.93 -3.68
CA ASP A 142 24.95 -11.62 -4.90
C ASP A 142 24.41 -13.04 -4.82
N GLY A 143 23.25 -13.28 -5.46
CA GLY A 143 22.68 -14.61 -5.49
C GLY A 143 21.14 -14.61 -5.47
N ASN A 144 20.59 -15.82 -5.58
CA ASN A 144 19.16 -16.03 -5.74
C ASN A 144 18.43 -16.30 -4.40
N LEU A 145 19.11 -16.08 -3.26
CA LEU A 145 18.56 -16.47 -1.97
C LEU A 145 17.30 -15.66 -1.59
N ALA A 146 17.27 -14.36 -1.90
CA ALA A 146 16.10 -13.54 -1.64
C ALA A 146 14.84 -14.00 -2.39
N PRO A 147 14.87 -14.20 -3.72
CA PRO A 147 13.72 -14.78 -4.42
C PRO A 147 13.39 -16.21 -3.97
N LEU A 148 14.36 -17.05 -3.64
CA LEU A 148 14.12 -18.40 -3.12
C LEU A 148 13.42 -18.39 -1.76
N LEU A 149 13.83 -17.52 -0.84
CA LEU A 149 13.13 -17.31 0.44
C LEU A 149 11.73 -16.75 0.24
N THR A 150 11.54 -15.87 -0.74
CA THR A 150 10.18 -15.40 -1.10
C THR A 150 9.31 -16.56 -1.59
N ILE A 151 9.85 -17.45 -2.40
CA ILE A 151 9.16 -18.69 -2.83
C ILE A 151 8.82 -19.54 -1.60
N PHE A 152 9.76 -19.75 -0.69
CA PHE A 152 9.55 -20.50 0.53
C PHE A 152 8.40 -19.93 1.38
N PHE A 153 8.46 -18.64 1.74
CA PHE A 153 7.42 -18.01 2.54
C PHE A 153 6.06 -17.99 1.86
N THR A 154 6.02 -17.76 0.54
CA THR A 154 4.79 -17.81 -0.24
C THR A 154 4.19 -19.21 -0.24
N THR A 155 5.01 -20.25 -0.37
CA THR A 155 4.57 -21.64 -0.29
C THR A 155 4.01 -21.97 1.10
N MET A 156 4.67 -21.51 2.17
CA MET A 156 4.17 -21.65 3.53
C MET A 156 2.81 -20.98 3.73
N ALA A 157 2.51 -19.90 3.02
CA ALA A 157 1.20 -19.25 3.09
C ALA A 157 0.08 -20.06 2.39
N ILE A 158 0.41 -20.87 1.39
CA ILE A 158 -0.57 -21.69 0.66
C ILE A 158 -1.02 -22.89 1.50
N LEU A 159 -0.11 -23.52 2.26
CA LEU A 159 -0.35 -24.77 2.96
C LEU A 159 -1.58 -24.73 3.91
N PRO A 160 -1.74 -23.75 4.80
CA PRO A 160 -2.90 -23.72 5.69
C PRO A 160 -4.22 -23.63 4.93
N ILE A 161 -4.24 -22.91 3.81
CA ILE A 161 -5.47 -22.73 3.02
C ILE A 161 -5.81 -24.00 2.27
N GLY A 162 -4.81 -24.70 1.73
CA GLY A 162 -5.00 -25.99 1.06
C GLY A 162 -5.46 -27.12 2.02
N LEU A 163 -5.05 -27.04 3.30
CA LEU A 163 -5.37 -28.07 4.30
C LEU A 163 -6.66 -27.77 5.10
N THR A 164 -7.20 -26.58 5.00
CA THR A 164 -8.36 -26.15 5.79
C THR A 164 -9.60 -26.03 4.92
N ARG A 165 -10.72 -26.58 5.38
CA ARG A 165 -12.03 -26.34 4.77
C ARG A 165 -12.56 -24.97 5.24
N LEU A 166 -12.19 -23.94 4.50
CA LEU A 166 -12.70 -22.59 4.77
C LEU A 166 -14.08 -22.40 4.13
N PRO A 167 -15.05 -21.77 4.82
CA PRO A 167 -16.27 -21.35 4.18
C PRO A 167 -15.94 -20.36 3.05
N ASN A 168 -16.59 -20.52 1.91
CA ASN A 168 -16.45 -19.57 0.82
C ASN A 168 -17.36 -18.36 1.11
N PRO A 169 -16.78 -17.16 1.30
CA PRO A 169 -17.60 -15.95 1.36
C PRO A 169 -18.42 -15.78 0.08
N PRO A 170 -19.53 -15.05 0.11
CA PRO A 170 -20.21 -14.65 -1.11
C PRO A 170 -19.23 -13.90 -2.00
N PRO A 171 -19.34 -14.06 -3.35
CA PRO A 171 -18.46 -13.34 -4.26
C PRO A 171 -18.54 -11.83 -4.02
N PRO A 172 -17.43 -11.09 -4.14
CA PRO A 172 -17.45 -9.65 -3.94
C PRO A 172 -18.46 -8.99 -4.88
N ALA A 173 -19.13 -7.96 -4.39
CA ALA A 173 -20.05 -7.14 -5.19
C ALA A 173 -19.35 -6.67 -6.47
N LYS A 174 -20.14 -6.43 -7.53
CA LYS A 174 -19.57 -5.88 -8.76
C LYS A 174 -18.88 -4.57 -8.43
N VAL A 175 -17.65 -4.41 -8.90
CA VAL A 175 -16.93 -3.14 -8.82
C VAL A 175 -17.80 -2.08 -9.50
N SER A 176 -18.26 -1.13 -8.71
CA SER A 176 -19.02 0.02 -9.18
C SER A 176 -18.18 1.27 -8.96
N VAL A 177 -17.83 1.94 -10.04
CA VAL A 177 -17.04 3.17 -10.00
C VAL A 177 -17.95 4.35 -10.25
N ASP A 178 -18.04 5.25 -9.28
CA ASP A 178 -18.83 6.48 -9.36
C ASP A 178 -17.99 7.70 -8.94
N VAL A 179 -17.18 8.17 -9.88
CA VAL A 179 -16.34 9.37 -9.70
C VAL A 179 -17.16 10.62 -9.40
N PRO A 180 -18.27 10.89 -10.12
CA PRO A 180 -19.13 12.03 -9.83
C PRO A 180 -19.68 12.03 -8.40
N MET A 181 -20.09 10.88 -7.88
CA MET A 181 -20.58 10.75 -6.50
C MET A 181 -19.50 11.08 -5.50
N VAL A 182 -18.30 10.48 -5.63
CA VAL A 182 -17.16 10.74 -4.71
C VAL A 182 -16.72 12.19 -4.76
N TRP A 183 -16.64 12.79 -5.98
CA TRP A 183 -16.32 14.20 -6.12
C TRP A 183 -17.36 15.12 -5.47
N ARG A 184 -18.64 14.81 -5.62
CA ARG A 184 -19.73 15.58 -5.01
C ARG A 184 -19.71 15.47 -3.48
N ASN A 185 -19.50 14.27 -2.95
CA ASN A 185 -19.53 14.02 -1.50
C ASN A 185 -18.27 14.54 -0.82
N SER A 186 -17.08 14.20 -1.33
CA SER A 186 -15.82 14.56 -0.71
C SER A 186 -14.69 14.81 -1.74
N PRO A 187 -14.63 16.01 -2.35
CA PRO A 187 -13.50 16.38 -3.22
C PRO A 187 -12.14 16.29 -2.51
N VAL A 188 -12.11 16.57 -1.20
CA VAL A 188 -10.89 16.48 -0.39
C VAL A 188 -10.38 15.04 -0.35
N ALA A 189 -11.27 14.07 -0.12
CA ALA A 189 -10.88 12.67 -0.12
C ALA A 189 -10.49 12.17 -1.52
N PHE A 190 -11.21 12.58 -2.55
CA PHE A 190 -10.90 12.19 -3.92
C PHE A 190 -9.48 12.60 -4.33
N VAL A 191 -9.13 13.88 -4.13
CA VAL A 191 -7.76 14.37 -4.41
C VAL A 191 -6.74 13.78 -3.44
N GLY A 192 -7.13 13.59 -2.17
CA GLY A 192 -6.26 13.01 -1.14
C GLY A 192 -5.85 11.58 -1.43
N VAL A 193 -6.77 10.77 -1.95
CA VAL A 193 -6.47 9.38 -2.32
C VAL A 193 -5.59 9.30 -3.57
N LEU A 194 -5.79 10.20 -4.55
CA LEU A 194 -4.87 10.34 -5.68
C LEU A 194 -3.47 10.75 -5.20
N ALA A 195 -3.38 11.76 -4.32
CA ALA A 195 -2.10 12.18 -3.73
C ALA A 195 -1.44 11.02 -2.97
N ALA A 196 -2.19 10.32 -2.11
CA ALA A 196 -1.69 9.20 -1.33
C ALA A 196 -1.12 8.06 -2.18
N GLY A 197 -1.79 7.69 -3.29
CA GLY A 197 -1.30 6.65 -4.21
C GLY A 197 0.05 6.99 -4.81
N GLY A 198 0.19 8.21 -5.30
CA GLY A 198 1.46 8.70 -5.85
C GLY A 198 2.56 8.82 -4.80
N LEU A 199 2.24 9.39 -3.63
CA LEU A 199 3.16 9.57 -2.51
C LEU A 199 3.69 8.23 -1.98
N SER A 200 2.80 7.27 -1.74
CA SER A 200 3.14 5.95 -1.20
C SER A 200 4.14 5.22 -2.11
N MET A 201 3.81 5.09 -3.39
CA MET A 201 4.69 4.41 -4.35
C MET A 201 5.98 5.19 -4.64
N ALA A 202 5.95 6.53 -4.59
CA ALA A 202 7.16 7.34 -4.72
C ALA A 202 8.12 7.07 -3.55
N VAL A 203 7.65 7.17 -2.31
CA VAL A 203 8.52 7.06 -1.14
C VAL A 203 8.95 5.62 -0.89
N GLN A 204 8.02 4.67 -0.88
CA GLN A 204 8.36 3.27 -0.60
C GLN A 204 9.14 2.60 -1.73
N GLY A 205 8.80 2.89 -2.99
CA GLY A 205 9.41 2.24 -4.15
C GLY A 205 10.78 2.83 -4.52
N PHE A 206 10.98 4.14 -4.38
CA PHE A 206 12.21 4.79 -4.81
C PHE A 206 13.26 4.97 -3.70
N THR A 207 12.91 4.80 -2.43
CA THR A 207 13.90 4.88 -1.31
C THR A 207 15.04 3.87 -1.48
N PRO A 208 14.83 2.57 -1.75
CA PRO A 208 15.92 1.63 -1.95
C PRO A 208 16.76 1.95 -3.20
N ILE A 209 16.16 2.51 -4.26
CA ILE A 209 16.88 2.98 -5.45
C ILE A 209 17.80 4.15 -5.09
N TYR A 210 17.26 5.13 -4.34
CA TYR A 210 18.00 6.30 -3.91
C TYR A 210 19.16 5.95 -2.98
N ALA A 211 18.94 5.04 -2.04
CA ALA A 211 19.98 4.58 -1.15
C ALA A 211 21.09 3.81 -1.91
N ALA A 212 20.72 2.92 -2.85
CA ALA A 212 21.66 2.21 -3.70
C ALA A 212 22.50 3.16 -4.57
N ALA A 213 21.87 4.18 -5.17
CA ALA A 213 22.55 5.21 -5.98
C ALA A 213 23.54 6.06 -5.17
N ASN A 214 23.42 6.10 -3.84
CA ASN A 214 24.34 6.77 -2.93
C ASN A 214 25.31 5.78 -2.22
N ALA A 215 25.49 4.60 -2.79
CA ALA A 215 26.40 3.56 -2.29
C ALA A 215 26.13 3.12 -0.83
N VAL A 216 24.89 3.22 -0.36
CA VAL A 216 24.48 2.71 0.95
C VAL A 216 24.56 1.18 0.94
N SER A 217 25.05 0.59 2.03
CA SER A 217 25.17 -0.85 2.14
C SER A 217 23.81 -1.55 2.10
N GLN A 218 23.77 -2.79 1.63
CA GLN A 218 22.56 -3.60 1.61
C GLN A 218 21.91 -3.71 3.00
N GLY A 219 22.71 -3.94 4.04
CA GLY A 219 22.23 -4.03 5.42
C GLY A 219 21.58 -2.75 5.90
N ASP A 220 22.15 -1.60 5.55
CA ASP A 220 21.62 -0.29 5.91
C ASP A 220 20.34 0.04 5.15
N VAL A 221 20.25 -0.32 3.86
CA VAL A 221 19.00 -0.19 3.09
C VAL A 221 17.89 -1.06 3.68
N ALA A 222 18.22 -2.29 4.06
CA ALA A 222 17.28 -3.20 4.68
C ALA A 222 16.77 -2.67 6.04
N LEU A 223 17.67 -2.11 6.84
CA LEU A 223 17.33 -1.48 8.11
C LEU A 223 16.50 -0.20 7.89
N LEU A 224 16.86 0.63 6.92
CA LEU A 224 16.08 1.81 6.54
C LEU A 224 14.63 1.43 6.20
N MET A 225 14.44 0.40 5.38
CA MET A 225 13.10 -0.06 5.01
C MET A 225 12.33 -0.65 6.20
N LEU A 226 12.99 -1.36 7.13
CA LEU A 226 12.36 -1.80 8.36
C LEU A 226 11.88 -0.62 9.21
N VAL A 227 12.74 0.37 9.42
CA VAL A 227 12.44 1.56 10.23
C VAL A 227 11.30 2.38 9.61
N MET A 228 11.23 2.46 8.28
CA MET A 228 10.09 3.07 7.56
C MET A 228 8.77 2.39 7.90
N GLN A 229 8.71 1.05 8.01
CA GLN A 229 7.48 0.35 8.37
C GLN A 229 7.04 0.64 9.82
N PHE A 230 7.97 0.80 10.74
CA PHE A 230 7.64 1.29 12.09
C PHE A 230 7.12 2.73 12.05
N GLY A 231 7.69 3.59 11.20
CA GLY A 231 7.20 4.95 10.98
C GLY A 231 5.71 5.00 10.61
N LEU A 232 5.23 4.03 9.81
CA LEU A 232 3.81 3.93 9.47
C LEU A 232 2.94 3.81 10.73
N ILE A 233 3.32 2.94 11.64
CA ILE A 233 2.54 2.69 12.87
C ILE A 233 2.61 3.90 13.80
N PHE A 234 3.81 4.43 14.04
CA PHE A 234 4.04 5.51 15.01
C PHE A 234 3.49 6.87 14.58
N ILE A 235 3.36 7.14 13.29
CA ILE A 235 2.79 8.41 12.79
C ILE A 235 1.30 8.27 12.52
N GLN A 236 0.88 7.18 11.88
CA GLN A 236 -0.51 7.00 11.46
C GLN A 236 -1.47 6.93 12.64
N TYR A 237 -1.12 6.23 13.71
CA TYR A 237 -2.00 6.08 14.88
C TYR A 237 -2.28 7.41 15.59
N PRO A 238 -1.26 8.19 16.04
CA PRO A 238 -1.54 9.47 16.73
C PRO A 238 -2.21 10.50 15.83
N MET A 239 -1.87 10.57 14.54
CA MET A 239 -2.55 11.45 13.59
C MET A 239 -4.00 11.04 13.35
N GLY A 240 -4.27 9.73 13.35
CA GLY A 240 -5.62 9.20 13.28
C GLY A 240 -6.47 9.61 14.50
N VAL A 241 -5.97 9.38 15.70
CA VAL A 241 -6.64 9.80 16.94
C VAL A 241 -6.85 11.31 16.97
N LEU A 242 -5.89 12.10 16.48
CA LEU A 242 -6.05 13.54 16.35
C LEU A 242 -7.18 13.90 15.38
N SER A 243 -7.31 13.16 14.27
CA SER A 243 -8.34 13.38 13.26
C SER A 243 -9.77 13.11 13.75
N ASP A 244 -9.93 12.32 14.81
CA ASP A 244 -11.23 12.11 15.44
C ASP A 244 -11.64 13.29 16.32
N ARG A 245 -10.65 14.03 16.88
CA ARG A 245 -10.86 15.13 17.81
C ARG A 245 -11.06 16.48 17.11
N ILE A 246 -10.31 16.73 16.04
CA ILE A 246 -10.37 17.98 15.28
C ILE A 246 -10.85 17.72 13.85
N ASP A 247 -11.00 18.78 13.04
CA ASP A 247 -11.36 18.62 11.62
C ASP A 247 -10.31 17.81 10.86
N ARG A 248 -10.73 16.70 10.24
CA ARG A 248 -9.85 15.82 9.45
C ARG A 248 -9.07 16.59 8.38
N ARG A 249 -9.62 17.67 7.84
CA ARG A 249 -8.96 18.53 6.83
C ARG A 249 -7.75 19.26 7.41
N ILE A 250 -7.84 19.72 8.66
CA ILE A 250 -6.71 20.37 9.36
C ILE A 250 -5.60 19.33 9.57
N VAL A 251 -5.95 18.11 9.99
CA VAL A 251 -4.96 17.04 10.18
C VAL A 251 -4.31 16.66 8.85
N LEU A 252 -5.07 16.61 7.74
CA LEU A 252 -4.50 16.38 6.41
C LEU A 252 -3.49 17.46 6.03
N ILE A 253 -3.75 18.74 6.32
CA ILE A 253 -2.79 19.83 6.10
C ILE A 253 -1.54 19.63 6.97
N LEU A 254 -1.70 19.31 8.26
CA LEU A 254 -0.59 19.05 9.16
C LEU A 254 0.29 17.90 8.68
N VAL A 255 -0.33 16.81 8.26
CA VAL A 255 0.38 15.65 7.69
C VAL A 255 1.13 16.00 6.40
N CYS A 256 0.53 16.79 5.51
CA CYS A 256 1.19 17.27 4.30
C CYS A 256 2.37 18.21 4.60
N VAL A 257 2.24 19.08 5.60
CA VAL A 257 3.35 19.93 6.09
C VAL A 257 4.47 19.05 6.68
N LEU A 258 4.11 18.01 7.43
CA LEU A 258 5.09 17.04 7.96
C LEU A 258 5.82 16.30 6.84
N ILE A 259 5.11 15.88 5.76
CA ILE A 259 5.72 15.30 4.56
C ILE A 259 6.71 16.28 3.94
N ALA A 260 6.31 17.54 3.74
CA ALA A 260 7.17 18.56 3.12
C ALA A 260 8.40 18.85 4.00
N ALA A 261 8.24 18.96 5.32
CA ALA A 261 9.34 19.14 6.26
C ALA A 261 10.32 17.96 6.23
N ALA A 262 9.80 16.71 6.28
CA ALA A 262 10.63 15.51 6.17
C ALA A 262 11.38 15.46 4.83
N ALA A 263 10.74 15.86 3.73
CA ALA A 263 11.38 15.96 2.42
C ALA A 263 12.53 16.97 2.39
N VAL A 264 12.33 18.17 2.97
CA VAL A 264 13.40 19.19 3.07
C VAL A 264 14.57 18.67 3.88
N VAL A 265 14.31 18.02 5.01
CA VAL A 265 15.38 17.43 5.82
C VAL A 265 16.07 16.29 5.08
N ALA A 266 15.33 15.41 4.40
CA ALA A 266 15.89 14.32 3.60
C ALA A 266 16.80 14.82 2.45
N LEU A 267 16.47 15.97 1.87
CA LEU A 267 17.30 16.61 0.84
C LEU A 267 18.60 17.19 1.39
N SER A 268 18.62 17.57 2.67
CA SER A 268 19.72 18.28 3.36
C SER A 268 20.64 17.34 4.12
N VAL A 269 20.14 16.18 4.59
CA VAL A 269 20.91 15.20 5.38
C VAL A 269 21.79 14.36 4.46
N SER A 270 23.06 14.23 4.83
CA SER A 270 24.00 13.33 4.16
C SER A 270 23.79 11.88 4.61
N PHE A 271 24.03 10.91 3.72
CA PHE A 271 24.11 9.49 4.08
C PHE A 271 25.20 9.15 5.11
N ALA A 272 26.13 10.06 5.38
CA ALA A 272 27.09 9.90 6.49
C ALA A 272 26.39 9.88 7.86
N ASN A 273 25.21 10.51 8.00
CA ASN A 273 24.39 10.44 9.21
C ASN A 273 23.18 9.52 8.98
N LEU A 274 23.45 8.23 8.85
CA LEU A 274 22.46 7.22 8.50
C LEU A 274 21.30 7.13 9.51
N ILE A 275 21.58 7.26 10.82
CA ILE A 275 20.54 7.20 11.86
C ILE A 275 19.53 8.34 11.68
N LEU A 276 20.01 9.56 11.50
CA LEU A 276 19.12 10.70 11.27
C LEU A 276 18.31 10.50 9.99
N LEU A 277 18.95 10.01 8.92
CA LEU A 277 18.26 9.72 7.65
C LEU A 277 17.17 8.66 7.82
N MET A 278 17.44 7.59 8.55
CA MET A 278 16.44 6.54 8.87
C MET A 278 15.23 7.12 9.62
N LEU A 279 15.46 7.97 10.62
CA LEU A 279 14.38 8.62 11.37
C LEU A 279 13.56 9.55 10.48
N VAL A 280 14.21 10.33 9.61
CA VAL A 280 13.54 11.22 8.64
C VAL A 280 12.68 10.41 7.68
N PHE A 281 13.20 9.31 7.12
CA PHE A 281 12.43 8.47 6.21
C PHE A 281 11.32 7.69 6.92
N ALA A 282 11.47 7.34 8.19
CA ALA A 282 10.38 6.77 8.99
C ALA A 282 9.21 7.76 9.14
N VAL A 283 9.51 9.01 9.49
CA VAL A 283 8.50 10.08 9.57
C VAL A 283 7.89 10.34 8.19
N PHE A 284 8.71 10.39 7.15
CA PHE A 284 8.27 10.62 5.77
C PHE A 284 7.29 9.52 5.32
N ALA A 285 7.66 8.25 5.45
CA ALA A 285 6.82 7.12 5.06
C ALA A 285 5.53 7.07 5.91
N GLY A 286 5.65 7.26 7.21
CA GLY A 286 4.49 7.26 8.11
C GLY A 286 3.49 8.38 7.80
N ALA A 287 3.98 9.59 7.53
CA ALA A 287 3.13 10.71 7.15
C ALA A 287 2.44 10.47 5.80
N VAL A 288 3.15 9.92 4.82
CA VAL A 288 2.60 9.58 3.49
C VAL A 288 1.42 8.61 3.60
N GLU A 289 1.58 7.52 4.32
CA GLU A 289 0.51 6.51 4.47
C GLU A 289 -0.69 7.04 5.28
N THR A 290 -0.45 8.00 6.17
CA THR A 290 -1.50 8.66 6.95
C THR A 290 -2.47 9.45 6.07
N VAL A 291 -2.01 10.03 4.95
CA VAL A 291 -2.86 10.78 4.02
C VAL A 291 -4.02 9.91 3.53
N TYR A 292 -3.75 8.66 3.12
CA TYR A 292 -4.80 7.75 2.65
C TYR A 292 -5.84 7.47 3.74
N SER A 293 -5.39 7.10 4.94
CA SER A 293 -6.29 6.70 6.03
C SER A 293 -7.23 7.83 6.44
N ILE A 294 -6.72 9.07 6.57
CA ILE A 294 -7.54 10.21 6.96
C ILE A 294 -8.44 10.66 5.80
N ALA A 295 -7.95 10.65 4.56
CA ALA A 295 -8.76 10.98 3.39
C ALA A 295 -9.93 10.00 3.22
N ASN A 296 -9.69 8.69 3.43
CA ASN A 296 -10.72 7.67 3.41
C ASN A 296 -11.76 7.89 4.52
N ALA A 297 -11.31 8.12 5.76
CA ALA A 297 -12.21 8.42 6.87
C ALA A 297 -13.06 9.68 6.59
N HIS A 298 -12.48 10.73 5.98
CA HIS A 298 -13.21 11.92 5.56
C HIS A 298 -14.25 11.61 4.48
N ALA A 299 -13.98 10.68 3.57
CA ALA A 299 -14.95 10.25 2.56
C ALA A 299 -16.14 9.51 3.20
N ASN A 300 -15.86 8.61 4.14
CA ASN A 300 -16.88 7.83 4.86
C ASN A 300 -17.82 8.75 5.65
N ASP A 301 -17.27 9.72 6.40
CA ASP A 301 -18.07 10.68 7.18
C ASP A 301 -19.10 11.45 6.32
N ARG A 302 -18.93 11.49 5.00
CA ARG A 302 -19.74 12.28 4.06
C ARG A 302 -20.55 11.47 3.06
N THR A 303 -20.51 10.15 3.18
CA THR A 303 -21.18 9.25 2.22
C THR A 303 -22.20 8.40 2.96
N ALA A 304 -23.38 8.23 2.37
CA ALA A 304 -24.40 7.37 2.94
C ALA A 304 -23.97 5.90 2.93
N PRO A 305 -24.36 5.09 3.92
CA PRO A 305 -23.96 3.67 3.98
C PRO A 305 -24.26 2.86 2.72
N ALA A 306 -25.37 3.16 2.02
CA ALA A 306 -25.73 2.52 0.76
C ALA A 306 -24.71 2.74 -0.37
N ASP A 307 -23.92 3.81 -0.31
CA ASP A 307 -22.93 4.18 -1.31
C ASP A 307 -21.49 3.78 -0.95
N PHE A 308 -21.28 3.03 0.15
CA PHE A 308 -19.92 2.65 0.59
C PHE A 308 -19.21 1.72 -0.41
N VAL A 309 -19.94 0.84 -1.12
CA VAL A 309 -19.34 -0.05 -2.13
C VAL A 309 -18.78 0.74 -3.32
N PRO A 310 -19.58 1.61 -4.00
CA PRO A 310 -19.05 2.45 -5.06
C PRO A 310 -17.98 3.44 -4.56
N LEU A 311 -18.07 3.97 -3.32
CA LEU A 311 -17.05 4.81 -2.72
C LEU A 311 -15.71 4.07 -2.65
N ALA A 312 -15.68 2.91 -1.99
CA ALA A 312 -14.45 2.14 -1.80
C ALA A 312 -13.82 1.72 -3.14
N SER A 313 -14.64 1.26 -4.09
CA SER A 313 -14.18 0.87 -5.41
C SER A 313 -13.56 2.04 -6.18
N THR A 314 -14.20 3.21 -6.10
CA THR A 314 -13.72 4.43 -6.77
C THR A 314 -12.42 4.92 -6.15
N LEU A 315 -12.33 4.97 -4.80
CA LEU A 315 -11.13 5.40 -4.09
C LEU A 315 -9.94 4.46 -4.38
N LEU A 316 -10.16 3.14 -4.35
CA LEU A 316 -9.11 2.16 -4.67
C LEU A 316 -8.60 2.32 -6.11
N MET A 317 -9.50 2.54 -7.07
CA MET A 317 -9.13 2.76 -8.46
C MET A 317 -8.33 4.07 -8.63
N CYS A 318 -8.77 5.16 -8.01
CA CYS A 318 -8.04 6.44 -8.02
C CYS A 318 -6.64 6.30 -7.42
N TRP A 319 -6.53 5.63 -6.27
CA TRP A 319 -5.23 5.36 -5.65
C TRP A 319 -4.31 4.58 -6.61
N SER A 320 -4.81 3.50 -7.20
CA SER A 320 -4.02 2.62 -8.06
C SER A 320 -3.56 3.32 -9.36
N ILE A 321 -4.39 4.20 -9.92
CA ILE A 321 -4.04 5.02 -11.08
C ILE A 321 -2.89 5.97 -10.73
N ALA A 322 -3.01 6.72 -9.63
CA ALA A 322 -1.97 7.65 -9.21
C ALA A 322 -0.69 6.91 -8.78
N ALA A 323 -0.82 5.76 -8.11
CA ALA A 323 0.26 4.85 -7.76
C ALA A 323 1.03 4.32 -8.99
N THR A 324 0.43 4.35 -10.17
CA THR A 324 1.09 3.98 -11.44
C THR A 324 1.68 5.21 -12.14
N ILE A 325 0.92 6.30 -12.23
CA ILE A 325 1.32 7.49 -13.00
C ILE A 325 2.50 8.22 -12.35
N ILE A 326 2.48 8.40 -11.03
CA ILE A 326 3.53 9.17 -10.34
C ILE A 326 4.88 8.46 -10.39
N PRO A 327 5.03 7.15 -10.09
CA PRO A 327 6.29 6.42 -10.31
C PRO A 327 6.77 6.46 -11.75
N LEU A 328 5.87 6.35 -12.72
CA LEU A 328 6.23 6.49 -14.14
C LEU A 328 6.83 7.87 -14.42
N SER A 329 6.20 8.94 -13.94
CA SER A 329 6.69 10.31 -14.08
C SER A 329 8.06 10.48 -13.42
N ILE A 330 8.24 9.95 -12.20
CA ILE A 330 9.53 9.98 -11.49
C ILE A 330 10.59 9.23 -12.30
N THR A 331 10.28 8.05 -12.82
CA THR A 331 11.18 7.25 -13.66
C THR A 331 11.67 8.02 -14.89
N LEU A 332 10.74 8.70 -15.58
CA LEU A 332 11.05 9.50 -16.77
C LEU A 332 11.83 10.78 -16.46
N LEU A 333 11.62 11.37 -15.29
CA LEU A 333 12.27 12.62 -14.88
C LEU A 333 13.61 12.41 -14.15
N THR A 334 13.84 11.24 -13.57
CA THR A 334 15.07 10.92 -12.83
C THR A 334 16.36 11.12 -13.66
N PRO A 335 16.43 10.80 -14.97
CA PRO A 335 17.62 11.07 -15.78
C PRO A 335 17.96 12.56 -15.88
N VAL A 336 16.96 13.45 -15.75
CA VAL A 336 17.15 14.91 -15.85
C VAL A 336 17.44 15.54 -14.48
N PHE A 337 16.70 15.16 -13.44
CA PHE A 337 16.74 15.79 -12.11
C PHE A 337 17.51 14.98 -11.07
N GLY A 338 18.04 13.82 -11.45
CA GLY A 338 18.82 12.94 -10.58
C GLY A 338 17.96 12.10 -9.59
N PRO A 339 18.63 11.31 -8.74
CA PRO A 339 17.96 10.33 -7.87
C PRO A 339 17.08 10.95 -6.76
N LYS A 340 17.16 12.25 -6.53
CA LYS A 340 16.30 13.00 -5.58
C LYS A 340 14.93 13.36 -6.15
N THR A 341 14.65 13.06 -7.42
CA THR A 341 13.39 13.41 -8.13
C THR A 341 12.15 12.97 -7.36
N PHE A 342 12.16 11.78 -6.75
CA PHE A 342 11.01 11.27 -6.00
C PHE A 342 10.72 12.11 -4.74
N ILE A 343 11.74 12.66 -4.07
CA ILE A 343 11.58 13.53 -2.89
C ILE A 343 10.93 14.85 -3.33
N TYR A 344 11.40 15.44 -4.44
CA TYR A 344 10.78 16.66 -4.99
C TYR A 344 9.34 16.41 -5.42
N ALA A 345 9.06 15.30 -6.09
CA ALA A 345 7.72 14.92 -6.51
C ALA A 345 6.79 14.72 -5.30
N ALA A 346 7.26 14.05 -4.25
CA ALA A 346 6.49 13.85 -3.03
C ALA A 346 6.23 15.18 -2.30
N MET A 347 7.23 16.04 -2.16
CA MET A 347 7.08 17.37 -1.56
C MET A 347 6.08 18.22 -2.34
N GLY A 348 6.21 18.28 -3.66
CA GLY A 348 5.31 19.05 -4.53
C GLY A 348 3.87 18.54 -4.46
N THR A 349 3.66 17.21 -4.48
CA THR A 349 2.34 16.59 -4.35
C THR A 349 1.71 16.91 -2.99
N ALA A 350 2.47 16.80 -1.90
CA ALA A 350 1.98 17.10 -0.55
C ALA A 350 1.60 18.58 -0.41
N LEU A 351 2.43 19.50 -0.88
CA LEU A 351 2.15 20.94 -0.82
C LEU A 351 0.95 21.32 -1.69
N ALA A 352 0.83 20.77 -2.90
CA ALA A 352 -0.32 20.99 -3.78
C ALA A 352 -1.61 20.49 -3.13
N TYR A 353 -1.57 19.32 -2.51
CA TYR A 353 -2.73 18.78 -1.80
C TYR A 353 -3.07 19.60 -0.55
N ALA A 354 -2.08 20.03 0.25
CA ALA A 354 -2.30 20.93 1.39
C ALA A 354 -2.98 22.25 0.97
N ALA A 355 -2.49 22.87 -0.12
CA ALA A 355 -3.08 24.09 -0.66
C ALA A 355 -4.53 23.87 -1.13
N PHE A 356 -4.80 22.74 -1.79
CA PHE A 356 -6.16 22.37 -2.19
C PHE A 356 -7.06 22.18 -0.98
N VAL A 357 -6.64 21.47 0.05
CA VAL A 357 -7.42 21.26 1.29
C VAL A 357 -7.67 22.59 2.00
N ALA A 358 -6.64 23.44 2.12
CA ALA A 358 -6.77 24.77 2.73
C ALA A 358 -7.79 25.66 1.99
N MET A 359 -7.79 25.62 0.66
CA MET A 359 -8.81 26.31 -0.14
C MET A 359 -10.21 25.74 0.16
N ARG A 360 -10.35 24.42 0.28
CA ARG A 360 -11.65 23.75 0.51
C ARG A 360 -12.19 23.96 1.94
N LEU A 361 -11.38 24.36 2.92
CA LEU A 361 -11.85 24.72 4.25
C LEU A 361 -12.87 25.87 4.22
N LYS A 362 -12.75 26.78 3.26
CA LYS A 362 -13.63 27.95 3.12
C LYS A 362 -15.01 27.63 2.52
N PHE A 363 -15.21 26.48 1.88
CA PHE A 363 -16.39 26.19 1.07
C PHE A 363 -17.38 25.20 1.70
N ARG A 364 -17.02 24.48 2.75
CA ARG A 364 -17.91 23.49 3.40
C ARG A 364 -17.66 23.46 4.91
N GLU A 365 -18.74 23.29 5.65
CA GLU A 365 -18.70 23.09 7.09
C GLU A 365 -18.08 21.74 7.48
N THR A 366 -17.54 21.67 8.69
CA THR A 366 -17.04 20.43 9.29
C THR A 366 -18.18 19.48 9.62
N VAL A 367 -17.93 18.17 9.50
CA VAL A 367 -18.84 17.15 10.02
C VAL A 367 -18.78 17.21 11.55
N PRO A 368 -19.92 17.32 12.26
CA PRO A 368 -19.95 17.32 13.72
C PRO A 368 -19.28 16.06 14.31
N PRO A 369 -18.58 16.15 15.47
CA PRO A 369 -17.84 15.03 16.03
C PRO A 369 -18.67 13.76 16.27
N HIS A 370 -19.94 13.91 16.66
CA HIS A 370 -20.84 12.78 16.92
C HIS A 370 -21.32 12.02 15.66
N LEU A 371 -21.07 12.58 14.47
CA LEU A 371 -21.38 11.95 13.18
C LEU A 371 -20.14 11.38 12.49
N ARG A 372 -18.96 11.52 13.09
CA ARG A 372 -17.72 10.98 12.53
C ARG A 372 -17.55 9.51 12.90
N GLU A 373 -17.11 8.71 11.96
CA GLU A 373 -16.64 7.36 12.24
C GLU A 373 -15.31 7.41 13.01
N ASN A 374 -15.10 6.46 13.94
CA ASN A 374 -13.81 6.31 14.61
C ASN A 374 -12.72 5.97 13.58
N PHE A 375 -11.55 6.54 13.77
CA PHE A 375 -10.42 6.29 12.90
C PHE A 375 -10.00 4.81 12.99
N GLU A 376 -9.82 4.19 11.84
CA GLU A 376 -9.21 2.89 11.70
C GLU A 376 -7.94 3.00 10.86
N MET A 377 -6.84 2.40 11.32
CA MET A 377 -5.62 2.31 10.52
C MET A 377 -5.90 1.46 9.29
N LYS A 378 -5.77 2.06 8.10
CA LYS A 378 -6.05 1.42 6.83
C LYS A 378 -4.93 1.71 5.82
N SER A 379 -4.69 0.77 4.92
CA SER A 379 -3.98 1.05 3.68
C SER A 379 -4.98 1.13 2.52
N ALA A 380 -4.54 1.68 1.40
CA ALA A 380 -5.34 1.77 0.19
C ALA A 380 -5.84 0.41 -0.34
N GLN A 381 -5.12 -0.66 -0.02
CA GLN A 381 -5.50 -2.01 -0.40
C GLN A 381 -6.59 -2.60 0.50
N MET A 382 -6.97 -1.93 1.60
CA MET A 382 -8.02 -2.39 2.52
C MET A 382 -9.36 -1.73 2.13
N PRO A 383 -10.35 -2.50 1.66
CA PRO A 383 -11.69 -1.95 1.41
C PRO A 383 -12.33 -1.49 2.72
N ASN A 384 -13.22 -0.52 2.63
CA ASN A 384 -14.01 -0.07 3.76
C ASN A 384 -14.84 -1.22 4.32
N ALA A 385 -14.85 -1.41 5.63
CA ALA A 385 -15.61 -2.46 6.30
C ALA A 385 -17.11 -2.38 5.97
N GLY A 386 -17.66 -1.18 5.76
CA GLY A 386 -19.04 -0.96 5.32
C GLY A 386 -19.33 -1.33 3.87
N ALA A 387 -18.34 -1.33 2.99
CA ALA A 387 -18.53 -1.65 1.56
C ALA A 387 -18.80 -3.14 1.28
N MET A 388 -18.70 -4.01 2.29
CA MET A 388 -18.90 -5.45 2.14
C MET A 388 -20.20 -5.96 2.80
N VAL A 389 -21.03 -5.07 3.34
CA VAL A 389 -22.29 -5.42 4.03
C VAL A 389 -23.50 -5.15 3.12
N GLU A 390 -23.52 -5.70 1.93
CA GLU A 390 -24.77 -5.94 1.22
C GLU A 390 -25.07 -7.44 1.27
N GLY A 391 -25.93 -7.85 2.18
CA GLY A 391 -26.39 -9.21 2.34
C GLY A 391 -26.17 -9.75 3.73
N ASP A 392 -26.87 -9.21 4.72
CA ASP A 392 -27.06 -9.87 6.00
C ASP A 392 -28.36 -10.71 5.98
N PRO A 393 -28.28 -12.01 5.74
CA PRO A 393 -29.36 -12.93 6.05
C PRO A 393 -28.97 -13.93 7.12
N VAL A 394 -28.17 -13.58 8.13
CA VAL A 394 -27.88 -14.51 9.25
C VAL A 394 -27.87 -13.75 10.57
N ALA A 395 -29.02 -13.18 10.92
CA ALA A 395 -29.49 -13.06 12.28
C ALA A 395 -30.45 -14.21 12.56
N GLY A 396 -30.05 -15.43 12.29
CA GLY A 396 -30.82 -16.62 12.48
C GLY A 396 -29.94 -17.85 12.51
N ASP A 397 -29.87 -18.46 13.71
CA ASP A 397 -29.47 -19.85 13.90
C ASP A 397 -27.98 -20.19 14.12
N ILE A 398 -27.39 -19.63 15.18
CA ILE A 398 -26.34 -20.33 15.94
C ILE A 398 -26.93 -20.84 17.27
N ARG A 399 -27.95 -21.65 17.20
CA ARG A 399 -28.46 -22.46 18.31
C ARG A 399 -28.68 -23.92 17.94
N GLN A 400 -27.92 -24.43 16.99
CA GLN A 400 -27.86 -25.88 16.73
C GLN A 400 -26.51 -26.21 16.11
N LEU A 401 -25.50 -26.38 16.94
CA LEU A 401 -24.40 -27.35 16.80
C LEU A 401 -23.68 -27.44 18.15
#